data_5b767993725eb0b3d688ddb4e58146fd
#
_entry.id   5b767993725eb0b3d688ddb4e58146fd
#
_cell.length_a   1.000
_cell.length_b   1.000
_cell.length_c   1.000
_cell.angle_alpha   90.00
_cell.angle_beta   90.00
_cell.angle_gamma   90.00
#
_symmetry.space_group_name_H-M   'P 1'
#
loop_
_entity.id
_entity.type
_entity.pdbx_description
1 polymer ?
#
loop_
_entity_poly.entity_id
_entity_poly.type
_entity_poly.pdbx_seq_one_letter_code
_entity_poly.pdbx_strand_id
1 'polypeptide(L)'
;YINRVFLGAGTRGFEAAAQRYFTKSAKVVDPSEAAMLAGLLKAPTRYAPTNNLKRSQERANLVIGQMENQKFLSTIEANFARKNPAVLSKFAQSRAGGYFADWVMASLPKYLTYETTEDVVITTTFDPIIQNAAEKAVKRVFKNQVSQHSKAQAAVIIMSPNGAVRAMVGGREESGTGLFNRATQAL
;
A
#
# COMPACT_ATOMS: atom_id res chain seq x y z
N TYR A 1 19.54 -5.13 -6.39
CA TYR A 1 18.26 -5.09 -7.10
C TYR A 1 17.09 -5.35 -6.16
N ILE A 2 17.10 -6.46 -5.42
CA ILE A 2 16.00 -6.93 -4.53
C ILE A 2 15.56 -5.87 -3.51
N ASN A 3 16.49 -5.11 -2.95
CA ASN A 3 16.21 -4.09 -1.93
C ASN A 3 15.77 -2.72 -2.50
N ARG A 4 15.83 -2.52 -3.84
CA ARG A 4 15.56 -1.22 -4.46
C ARG A 4 14.45 -1.23 -5.51
N VAL A 5 14.05 -2.41 -5.97
CA VAL A 5 13.03 -2.54 -7.02
C VAL A 5 11.68 -2.02 -6.53
N PHE A 6 11.00 -1.25 -7.37
CA PHE A 6 9.65 -0.78 -7.06
C PHE A 6 8.65 -1.93 -7.18
N LEU A 7 7.82 -2.13 -6.15
CA LEU A 7 6.85 -3.23 -6.04
C LEU A 7 5.40 -2.74 -5.83
N GLY A 8 5.10 -1.52 -6.22
CA GLY A 8 3.76 -0.94 -6.11
C GLY A 8 3.46 -0.37 -4.71
N ALA A 9 2.33 0.32 -4.57
CA ALA A 9 1.85 0.92 -3.31
C ALA A 9 2.92 1.74 -2.55
N GLY A 10 3.80 2.42 -3.28
CA GLY A 10 4.90 3.22 -2.70
C GLY A 10 6.08 2.41 -2.17
N THR A 11 6.08 1.08 -2.27
CA THR A 11 7.13 0.23 -1.70
C THR A 11 8.31 0.02 -2.64
N ARG A 12 9.51 0.01 -2.09
CA ARG A 12 10.76 -0.37 -2.78
C ARG A 12 11.44 -1.47 -1.99
N GLY A 13 11.82 -2.54 -2.68
CA GLY A 13 12.40 -3.75 -2.09
C GLY A 13 11.37 -4.76 -1.59
N PHE A 14 11.79 -6.04 -1.57
CA PHE A 14 10.92 -7.15 -1.21
C PHE A 14 10.52 -7.14 0.25
N GLU A 15 11.40 -6.75 1.16
CA GLU A 15 11.08 -6.64 2.59
C GLU A 15 9.98 -5.61 2.84
N ALA A 16 10.13 -4.40 2.29
CA ALA A 16 9.13 -3.35 2.43
C ALA A 16 7.77 -3.76 1.81
N ALA A 17 7.80 -4.47 0.67
CA ALA A 17 6.59 -4.96 0.03
C ALA A 17 5.91 -6.08 0.83
N ALA A 18 6.67 -7.02 1.42
CA ALA A 18 6.15 -8.08 2.28
C ALA A 18 5.50 -7.49 3.55
N GLN A 19 6.17 -6.54 4.19
CA GLN A 19 5.61 -5.81 5.32
C GLN A 19 4.33 -5.05 4.94
N ARG A 20 4.34 -4.35 3.81
CA ARG A 20 3.21 -3.55 3.33
C ARG A 20 1.98 -4.39 2.99
N TYR A 21 2.18 -5.52 2.32
CA TYR A 21 1.07 -6.34 1.83
C TYR A 21 0.61 -7.39 2.84
N PHE A 22 1.54 -7.99 3.57
CA PHE A 22 1.27 -9.15 4.43
C PHE A 22 1.54 -8.91 5.92
N THR A 23 2.20 -7.79 6.29
CA THR A 23 2.64 -7.52 7.66
C THR A 23 3.58 -8.62 8.16
N LYS A 24 4.42 -9.14 7.26
CA LYS A 24 5.41 -10.19 7.51
C LYS A 24 6.76 -9.78 6.93
N SER A 25 7.85 -10.30 7.51
CA SER A 25 9.16 -10.22 6.86
C SER A 25 9.17 -11.07 5.59
N ALA A 26 9.91 -10.61 4.57
CA ALA A 26 10.13 -11.37 3.34
C ALA A 26 10.77 -12.76 3.59
N LYS A 27 11.43 -12.96 4.73
CA LYS A 27 12.02 -14.24 5.13
C LYS A 27 11.01 -15.33 5.49
N VAL A 28 9.78 -14.94 5.83
CA VAL A 28 8.73 -15.86 6.32
C VAL A 28 7.46 -15.84 5.48
N VAL A 29 7.52 -15.25 4.29
CA VAL A 29 6.41 -15.33 3.33
C VAL A 29 6.25 -16.76 2.82
N ASP A 30 5.01 -17.17 2.62
CA ASP A 30 4.72 -18.46 2.01
C ASP A 30 4.92 -18.44 0.47
N PRO A 31 4.89 -19.62 -0.21
CA PRO A 31 5.08 -19.66 -1.66
C PRO A 31 4.08 -18.85 -2.46
N SER A 32 2.83 -18.71 -2.01
CA SER A 32 1.81 -17.90 -2.71
C SER A 32 2.08 -16.42 -2.55
N GLU A 33 2.51 -15.97 -1.38
CA GLU A 33 2.94 -14.60 -1.09
C GLU A 33 4.23 -14.24 -1.87
N ALA A 34 5.22 -15.14 -1.88
CA ALA A 34 6.45 -14.97 -2.63
C ALA A 34 6.19 -14.85 -4.15
N ALA A 35 5.32 -15.71 -4.69
CA ALA A 35 4.91 -15.64 -6.09
C ALA A 35 4.15 -14.36 -6.42
N MET A 36 3.32 -13.85 -5.51
CA MET A 36 2.65 -12.57 -5.67
C MET A 36 3.66 -11.43 -5.74
N LEU A 37 4.61 -11.34 -4.81
CA LEU A 37 5.67 -10.33 -4.81
C LEU A 37 6.50 -10.37 -6.10
N ALA A 38 6.91 -11.56 -6.54
CA ALA A 38 7.66 -11.74 -7.79
C ALA A 38 6.82 -11.33 -9.01
N GLY A 39 5.52 -11.60 -8.97
CA GLY A 39 4.57 -11.20 -10.01
C GLY A 39 4.51 -9.70 -10.25
N LEU A 40 4.78 -8.89 -9.23
CA LEU A 40 4.78 -7.41 -9.30
C LEU A 40 5.89 -6.86 -10.19
N LEU A 41 7.02 -7.57 -10.33
CA LEU A 41 8.18 -7.11 -11.11
C LEU A 41 7.83 -6.79 -12.57
N LYS A 42 6.83 -7.44 -13.15
CA LYS A 42 6.42 -7.22 -14.54
C LYS A 42 5.75 -5.84 -14.74
N ALA A 43 4.87 -5.45 -13.81
CA ALA A 43 4.14 -4.19 -13.86
C ALA A 43 3.61 -3.87 -12.45
N PRO A 44 4.43 -3.27 -11.57
CA PRO A 44 4.13 -3.12 -10.15
C PRO A 44 2.80 -2.41 -9.85
N THR A 45 2.53 -1.30 -10.54
CA THR A 45 1.28 -0.55 -10.36
C THR A 45 0.06 -1.35 -10.82
N ARG A 46 0.18 -2.07 -11.95
CA ARG A 46 -0.93 -2.82 -12.53
C ARG A 46 -1.31 -4.06 -11.70
N TYR A 47 -0.29 -4.71 -11.13
CA TYR A 47 -0.46 -5.95 -10.36
C TYR A 47 -0.45 -5.73 -8.85
N ALA A 48 -0.33 -4.49 -8.36
CA ALA A 48 -0.41 -4.22 -6.93
C ALA A 48 -1.69 -4.81 -6.33
N PRO A 49 -1.61 -5.69 -5.33
CA PRO A 49 -2.78 -6.38 -4.78
C PRO A 49 -3.74 -5.42 -4.05
N THR A 50 -3.25 -4.25 -3.61
CA THR A 50 -4.09 -3.16 -3.08
C THR A 50 -4.99 -2.52 -4.13
N ASN A 51 -4.63 -2.60 -5.42
CA ASN A 51 -5.44 -2.06 -6.50
C ASN A 51 -6.43 -3.10 -7.03
N ASN A 52 -5.97 -4.34 -7.22
CA ASN A 52 -6.80 -5.44 -7.68
C ASN A 52 -6.22 -6.79 -7.23
N LEU A 53 -6.72 -7.29 -6.11
CA LEU A 53 -6.25 -8.53 -5.50
C LEU A 53 -6.40 -9.73 -6.44
N LYS A 54 -7.53 -9.86 -7.11
CA LYS A 54 -7.79 -10.98 -8.04
C LYS A 54 -6.77 -11.03 -9.18
N ARG A 55 -6.50 -9.89 -9.80
CA ARG A 55 -5.48 -9.78 -10.86
C ARG A 55 -4.08 -10.11 -10.35
N SER A 56 -3.76 -9.70 -9.14
CA SER A 56 -2.49 -10.03 -8.49
C SER A 56 -2.36 -11.53 -8.24
N GLN A 57 -3.42 -12.18 -7.75
CA GLN A 57 -3.47 -13.65 -7.54
C GLN A 57 -3.38 -14.41 -8.87
N GLU A 58 -4.06 -13.97 -9.92
CA GLU A 58 -3.93 -14.56 -11.26
C GLU A 58 -2.48 -14.49 -11.77
N ARG A 59 -1.82 -13.34 -11.55
CA ARG A 59 -0.39 -13.20 -11.90
C ARG A 59 0.51 -14.09 -11.05
N ALA A 60 0.25 -14.21 -9.75
CA ALA A 60 0.97 -15.11 -8.84
C ALA A 60 0.84 -16.57 -9.28
N ASN A 61 -0.33 -17.01 -9.73
CA ASN A 61 -0.55 -18.36 -10.23
C ASN A 61 0.34 -18.70 -11.44
N LEU A 62 0.60 -17.74 -12.33
CA LEU A 62 1.56 -17.94 -13.44
C LEU A 62 2.99 -18.10 -12.91
N VAL A 63 3.36 -17.34 -11.87
CA VAL A 63 4.68 -17.47 -11.23
C VAL A 63 4.82 -18.81 -10.54
N ILE A 64 3.80 -19.28 -9.80
CA ILE A 64 3.78 -20.61 -9.17
C ILE A 64 3.99 -21.71 -10.21
N GLY A 65 3.34 -21.60 -11.37
CA GLY A 65 3.55 -22.55 -12.47
C GLY A 65 5.00 -22.57 -12.98
N GLN A 66 5.65 -21.41 -13.06
CA GLN A 66 7.06 -21.33 -13.43
C GLN A 66 7.98 -21.91 -12.34
N MET A 67 7.68 -21.64 -11.06
CA MET A 67 8.44 -22.22 -9.94
C MET A 67 8.33 -23.75 -9.91
N GLU A 68 7.16 -24.31 -10.20
CA GLU A 68 6.94 -25.76 -10.32
C GLU A 68 7.74 -26.33 -11.51
N ASN A 69 7.65 -25.74 -12.70
CA ASN A 69 8.35 -26.18 -13.89
C ASN A 69 9.88 -26.15 -13.71
N GLN A 70 10.39 -25.19 -12.96
CA GLN A 70 11.81 -25.04 -12.64
C GLN A 70 12.24 -25.81 -11.40
N LYS A 71 11.33 -26.61 -10.79
CA LYS A 71 11.58 -27.44 -9.60
C LYS A 71 11.95 -26.67 -8.33
N PHE A 72 11.59 -25.37 -8.25
CA PHE A 72 11.66 -24.62 -7.00
C PHE A 72 10.52 -24.98 -6.04
N LEU A 73 9.41 -25.51 -6.57
CA LEU A 73 8.30 -26.08 -5.80
C LEU A 73 8.02 -27.48 -6.33
N SER A 74 7.70 -28.40 -5.43
CA SER A 74 7.08 -29.67 -5.82
C SER A 74 5.65 -29.45 -6.32
N THR A 75 5.09 -30.39 -7.05
CA THR A 75 3.69 -30.36 -7.50
C THR A 75 2.71 -30.25 -6.33
N ILE A 76 3.03 -30.84 -5.19
CA ILE A 76 2.20 -30.78 -3.97
C ILE A 76 2.18 -29.34 -3.43
N GLU A 77 3.34 -28.71 -3.27
CA GLU A 77 3.48 -27.33 -2.79
C GLU A 77 2.84 -26.32 -3.76
N ALA A 78 3.05 -26.51 -5.07
CA ALA A 78 2.45 -25.66 -6.08
C ALA A 78 0.91 -25.73 -6.07
N ASN A 79 0.36 -26.93 -5.92
CA ASN A 79 -1.09 -27.12 -5.81
C ASN A 79 -1.65 -26.54 -4.51
N PHE A 80 -0.92 -26.68 -3.40
CA PHE A 80 -1.29 -26.03 -2.14
C PHE A 80 -1.31 -24.51 -2.25
N ALA A 81 -0.27 -23.92 -2.84
CA ALA A 81 -0.17 -22.47 -3.06
C ALA A 81 -1.29 -21.93 -3.96
N ARG A 82 -1.69 -22.66 -5.00
CA ARG A 82 -2.81 -22.30 -5.87
C ARG A 82 -4.17 -22.36 -5.15
N LYS A 83 -4.37 -23.33 -4.27
CA LYS A 83 -5.60 -23.49 -3.47
C LYS A 83 -5.68 -22.47 -2.33
N ASN A 84 -4.54 -21.99 -1.86
CA ASN A 84 -4.42 -20.99 -0.81
C ASN A 84 -3.73 -19.71 -1.34
N PRO A 85 -4.39 -18.95 -2.22
CA PRO A 85 -3.78 -17.76 -2.80
C PRO A 85 -3.51 -16.71 -1.74
N ALA A 86 -2.41 -15.98 -1.90
CA ALA A 86 -2.03 -14.90 -1.01
C ALA A 86 -3.16 -13.88 -0.84
N VAL A 87 -3.39 -13.45 0.38
CA VAL A 87 -4.37 -12.42 0.75
C VAL A 87 -3.68 -11.26 1.44
N LEU A 88 -4.23 -10.07 1.28
CA LEU A 88 -3.72 -8.90 1.97
C LEU A 88 -4.00 -8.99 3.48
N SER A 89 -3.07 -8.54 4.29
CA SER A 89 -3.31 -8.33 5.71
C SER A 89 -4.43 -7.30 5.93
N LYS A 90 -5.08 -7.33 7.09
CA LYS A 90 -6.10 -6.33 7.44
C LYS A 90 -5.56 -4.90 7.36
N PHE A 91 -4.29 -4.70 7.72
CA PHE A 91 -3.59 -3.42 7.61
C PHE A 91 -3.40 -2.99 6.14
N ALA A 92 -3.04 -3.92 5.27
CA ALA A 92 -2.88 -3.64 3.84
C ALA A 92 -4.22 -3.39 3.12
N GLN A 93 -5.29 -4.03 3.57
CA GLN A 93 -6.65 -3.81 3.07
C GLN A 93 -7.23 -2.47 3.52
N SER A 94 -6.86 -2.02 4.73
CA SER A 94 -7.15 -0.67 5.14
C SER A 94 -6.28 0.25 4.28
N ARG A 95 -6.89 1.06 3.44
CA ARG A 95 -6.23 2.13 2.69
C ARG A 95 -5.77 3.27 3.61
N ALA A 96 -5.70 2.98 4.90
CA ALA A 96 -5.37 3.90 5.94
C ALA A 96 -4.01 4.55 5.67
N GLY A 97 -4.00 5.84 5.49
CA GLY A 97 -2.81 6.65 5.42
C GLY A 97 -2.28 7.00 4.03
N GLY A 98 -3.00 6.74 2.92
CA GLY A 98 -2.51 7.08 1.58
C GLY A 98 -1.97 8.51 1.46
N TYR A 99 -2.80 9.49 1.74
CA TYR A 99 -2.40 10.91 1.74
C TYR A 99 -1.39 11.25 2.83
N PHE A 100 -1.51 10.62 4.00
CA PHE A 100 -0.57 10.81 5.10
C PHE A 100 0.80 10.21 4.76
N ALA A 101 0.84 9.00 4.25
CA ALA A 101 2.08 8.34 3.84
C ALA A 101 2.78 9.10 2.71
N ASP A 102 2.05 9.55 1.69
CA ASP A 102 2.58 10.35 0.60
C ASP A 102 3.17 11.68 1.11
N TRP A 103 2.48 12.32 2.06
CA TRP A 103 2.98 13.55 2.70
C TRP A 103 4.27 13.29 3.50
N VAL A 104 4.33 12.22 4.29
CA VAL A 104 5.54 11.82 5.02
C VAL A 104 6.68 11.57 4.04
N MET A 105 6.46 10.76 3.00
CA MET A 105 7.47 10.47 1.98
C MET A 105 7.98 11.71 1.25
N ALA A 106 7.09 12.65 0.93
CA ALA A 106 7.46 13.94 0.32
C ALA A 106 8.27 14.84 1.27
N SER A 107 8.11 14.65 2.58
CA SER A 107 8.84 15.42 3.60
C SER A 107 10.20 14.82 3.95
N LEU A 108 10.45 13.53 3.66
CA LEU A 108 11.66 12.81 4.02
C LEU A 108 12.98 13.43 3.53
N PRO A 109 13.08 13.99 2.30
CA PRO A 109 14.33 14.60 1.84
C PRO A 109 14.87 15.71 2.75
N LYS A 110 14.00 16.27 3.59
CA LYS A 110 14.41 17.28 4.59
C LYS A 110 15.15 16.69 5.80
N TYR A 111 14.99 15.38 6.04
CA TYR A 111 15.48 14.69 7.22
C TYR A 111 16.53 13.63 6.90
N LEU A 112 16.61 13.17 5.65
CA LEU A 112 17.55 12.15 5.20
C LEU A 112 18.69 12.81 4.44
N THR A 113 19.94 12.53 4.84
CA THR A 113 21.12 12.94 4.09
C THR A 113 21.40 11.91 2.97
N TYR A 114 22.07 12.35 1.90
CA TYR A 114 22.43 11.49 0.74
C TYR A 114 23.37 10.32 1.11
N GLU A 115 23.95 10.34 2.29
CA GLU A 115 24.89 9.33 2.78
C GLU A 115 24.20 8.14 3.47
N THR A 116 22.87 8.18 3.64
CA THR A 116 22.14 7.09 4.30
C THR A 116 22.03 5.90 3.35
N THR A 117 22.88 4.90 3.53
CA THR A 117 22.87 3.63 2.76
C THR A 117 22.09 2.52 3.46
N GLU A 118 21.67 2.73 4.70
CA GLU A 118 20.96 1.77 5.54
C GLU A 118 19.44 1.89 5.39
N ASP A 119 18.73 0.82 5.76
CA ASP A 119 17.27 0.84 5.83
C ASP A 119 16.82 1.76 6.96
N VAL A 120 15.91 2.69 6.63
CA VAL A 120 15.39 3.68 7.59
C VAL A 120 14.00 3.28 8.05
N VAL A 121 13.81 3.16 9.35
CA VAL A 121 12.49 2.98 9.98
C VAL A 121 11.95 4.34 10.41
N ILE A 122 10.80 4.74 9.83
CA ILE A 122 10.17 6.01 10.12
C ILE A 122 8.98 5.78 11.04
N THR A 123 9.13 6.18 12.30
CA THR A 123 8.02 6.20 13.27
C THR A 123 7.23 7.49 13.09
N THR A 124 5.93 7.36 12.83
CA THR A 124 5.03 8.49 12.60
C THR A 124 4.01 8.66 13.71
N THR A 125 3.31 9.79 13.69
CA THR A 125 2.20 10.09 14.60
C THR A 125 0.84 9.62 14.06
N PHE A 126 0.83 8.87 12.98
CA PHE A 126 -0.36 8.34 12.32
C PHE A 126 -1.20 7.47 13.25
N ASP A 127 -2.51 7.73 13.27
CA ASP A 127 -3.48 6.93 14.02
C ASP A 127 -4.49 6.32 13.04
N PRO A 128 -4.44 4.99 12.83
CA PRO A 128 -5.31 4.32 11.87
C PRO A 128 -6.80 4.37 12.27
N ILE A 129 -7.12 4.50 13.55
CA ILE A 129 -8.51 4.59 14.03
C ILE A 129 -9.07 5.96 13.66
N ILE A 130 -8.33 7.02 13.95
CA ILE A 130 -8.71 8.40 13.62
C ILE A 130 -8.78 8.58 12.09
N GLN A 131 -7.82 8.03 11.34
CA GLN A 131 -7.81 8.07 9.89
C GLN A 131 -9.07 7.43 9.29
N ASN A 132 -9.42 6.24 9.75
CA ASN A 132 -10.61 5.53 9.29
C ASN A 132 -11.90 6.31 9.59
N ALA A 133 -11.96 6.94 10.77
CA ALA A 133 -13.09 7.78 11.16
C ALA A 133 -13.20 9.01 10.24
N ALA A 134 -12.08 9.67 9.91
CA ALA A 134 -12.04 10.81 9.00
C ALA A 134 -12.50 10.44 7.58
N GLU A 135 -11.96 9.34 7.02
CA GLU A 135 -12.34 8.84 5.69
C GLU A 135 -13.83 8.50 5.61
N LYS A 136 -14.35 7.79 6.61
CA LYS A 136 -15.78 7.47 6.71
C LYS A 136 -16.65 8.73 6.81
N ALA A 137 -16.21 9.73 7.57
CA ALA A 137 -16.95 10.98 7.70
C ALA A 137 -17.02 11.75 6.37
N VAL A 138 -15.91 11.91 5.67
CA VAL A 138 -15.85 12.53 4.34
C VAL A 138 -16.76 11.79 3.37
N LYS A 139 -16.63 10.47 3.29
CA LYS A 139 -17.45 9.62 2.40
C LYS A 139 -18.95 9.75 2.70
N ARG A 140 -19.34 9.77 3.97
CA ARG A 140 -20.74 9.92 4.38
C ARG A 140 -21.31 11.26 3.96
N VAL A 141 -20.56 12.36 4.15
CA VAL A 141 -21.01 13.71 3.74
C VAL A 141 -21.20 13.76 2.22
N PHE A 142 -20.21 13.31 1.46
CA PHE A 142 -20.30 13.32 -0.01
C PHE A 142 -21.40 12.40 -0.56
N LYS A 143 -21.68 11.30 0.10
CA LYS A 143 -22.77 10.38 -0.30
C LYS A 143 -24.16 10.98 -0.03
N ASN A 144 -24.34 11.66 1.12
CA ASN A 144 -25.67 11.99 1.63
C ASN A 144 -26.03 13.47 1.43
N GLN A 145 -25.05 14.36 1.30
CA GLN A 145 -25.28 15.82 1.32
C GLN A 145 -24.75 16.53 0.08
N VAL A 146 -24.02 15.84 -0.78
CA VAL A 146 -23.42 16.44 -1.99
C VAL A 146 -23.97 15.73 -3.22
N SER A 147 -24.42 16.53 -4.22
CA SER A 147 -24.91 16.00 -5.50
C SER A 147 -23.84 15.11 -6.17
N GLN A 148 -24.27 14.03 -6.81
CA GLN A 148 -23.37 13.12 -7.53
C GLN A 148 -22.57 13.79 -8.65
N HIS A 149 -23.11 14.85 -9.25
CA HIS A 149 -22.46 15.64 -10.31
C HIS A 149 -21.64 16.81 -9.78
N SER A 150 -21.59 16.99 -8.47
CA SER A 150 -20.82 18.06 -7.85
C SER A 150 -19.32 17.83 -8.02
N LYS A 151 -18.60 18.88 -8.41
CA LYS A 151 -17.14 18.94 -8.48
C LYS A 151 -16.50 19.31 -7.13
N ALA A 152 -17.31 19.45 -6.07
CA ALA A 152 -16.83 19.80 -4.73
C ALA A 152 -15.80 18.76 -4.24
N GLN A 153 -14.78 19.26 -3.58
CA GLN A 153 -13.74 18.48 -2.94
C GLN A 153 -13.63 18.92 -1.48
N ALA A 154 -13.05 18.06 -0.65
CA ALA A 154 -12.76 18.39 0.74
C ALA A 154 -11.42 17.82 1.13
N ALA A 155 -10.73 18.48 2.05
CA ALA A 155 -9.57 17.96 2.73
C ALA A 155 -9.78 18.04 4.24
N VAL A 156 -9.25 17.07 4.99
CA VAL A 156 -9.34 17.02 6.44
C VAL A 156 -7.96 16.69 7.00
N ILE A 157 -7.51 17.49 7.96
CA ILE A 157 -6.34 17.21 8.78
C ILE A 157 -6.80 17.12 10.23
N ILE A 158 -6.45 16.04 10.91
CA ILE A 158 -6.72 15.89 12.34
C ILE A 158 -5.39 15.91 13.07
N MET A 159 -5.29 16.80 14.03
CA MET A 159 -4.10 17.04 14.84
C MET A 159 -4.44 16.94 16.31
N SER A 160 -3.47 16.44 17.11
CA SER A 160 -3.52 16.57 18.56
C SER A 160 -3.07 17.97 19.02
N PRO A 161 -3.39 18.39 20.26
CA PRO A 161 -3.07 19.75 20.75
C PRO A 161 -1.57 20.10 20.71
N ASN A 162 -0.70 19.10 20.71
CA ASN A 162 0.77 19.28 20.58
C ASN A 162 1.24 19.43 19.13
N GLY A 163 0.34 19.57 18.16
CA GLY A 163 0.67 19.74 16.74
C GLY A 163 0.94 18.46 15.96
N ALA A 164 0.87 17.27 16.58
CA ALA A 164 1.11 16.03 15.89
C ALA A 164 -0.08 15.66 14.96
N VAL A 165 0.17 15.52 13.67
CA VAL A 165 -0.84 15.08 12.69
C VAL A 165 -1.17 13.62 12.91
N ARG A 166 -2.44 13.31 13.16
CA ARG A 166 -2.96 11.97 13.44
C ARG A 166 -3.63 11.32 12.25
N ALA A 167 -4.28 12.14 11.41
CA ALA A 167 -4.95 11.68 10.19
C ALA A 167 -4.92 12.76 9.11
N MET A 168 -4.97 12.33 7.86
CA MET A 168 -4.99 13.23 6.69
C MET A 168 -5.82 12.63 5.57
N VAL A 169 -6.82 13.38 5.12
CA VAL A 169 -7.65 13.06 3.95
C VAL A 169 -7.49 14.22 2.96
N GLY A 170 -6.87 13.99 1.84
CA GLY A 170 -6.52 15.02 0.86
C GLY A 170 -7.53 15.19 -0.27
N GLY A 171 -8.63 14.46 -0.27
CA GLY A 171 -9.64 14.54 -1.33
C GLY A 171 -10.80 13.56 -1.15
N ARG A 172 -11.78 13.67 -2.05
CA ARG A 172 -12.93 12.78 -2.12
C ARG A 172 -12.56 11.36 -2.56
N GLU A 173 -11.55 11.23 -3.40
CA GLU A 173 -11.12 9.96 -3.96
C GLU A 173 -10.14 9.25 -3.02
N GLU A 174 -10.43 7.99 -2.73
CA GLU A 174 -9.68 7.17 -1.78
C GLU A 174 -8.55 6.35 -2.45
N SER A 175 -8.45 6.37 -3.78
CA SER A 175 -7.56 5.45 -4.50
C SER A 175 -6.95 6.03 -5.76
N GLY A 176 -5.66 5.94 -5.85
CA GLY A 176 -4.81 6.25 -6.99
C GLY A 176 -3.40 6.61 -6.53
N THR A 177 -2.37 6.22 -7.29
CA THR A 177 -1.02 6.74 -7.11
C THR A 177 -0.98 8.17 -7.65
N GLY A 178 -0.43 9.11 -6.88
CA GLY A 178 -0.30 10.50 -7.30
C GLY A 178 -1.58 11.33 -7.17
N LEU A 179 -2.48 10.97 -6.27
CA LEU A 179 -3.65 11.79 -5.95
C LEU A 179 -3.19 13.16 -5.43
N PHE A 180 -3.81 14.20 -5.98
CA PHE A 180 -3.57 15.57 -5.53
C PHE A 180 -4.02 15.72 -4.06
N ASN A 181 -3.05 15.91 -3.17
CA ASN A 181 -3.29 16.07 -1.75
C ASN A 181 -3.67 17.53 -1.43
N ARG A 182 -4.95 17.81 -1.40
CA ARG A 182 -5.47 19.15 -1.13
C ARG A 182 -5.17 19.64 0.28
N ALA A 183 -4.86 18.75 1.20
CA ALA A 183 -4.46 19.14 2.55
C ALA A 183 -3.08 19.81 2.59
N THR A 184 -2.22 19.57 1.58
CA THR A 184 -0.83 20.06 1.56
C THR A 184 -0.46 20.79 0.26
N GLN A 185 -1.24 20.65 -0.80
CA GLN A 185 -0.91 21.14 -2.15
C GLN A 185 -1.96 22.13 -2.70
N ALA A 186 -3.11 22.28 -2.05
CA ALA A 186 -4.08 23.32 -2.45
C ALA A 186 -3.54 24.70 -2.07
N LEU A 187 -3.56 25.62 -3.04
CA LEU A 187 -3.30 27.05 -2.88
C LEU A 187 -4.61 27.76 -2.58
#